data_cd92f97ca491f0e8dc1829b163494b07
#
_entry.id   cd92f97ca491f0e8dc1829b163494b07
#
_cell.length_a   1.000
_cell.length_b   1.000
_cell.length_c   1.000
_cell.angle_alpha   90.00
_cell.angle_beta   90.00
_cell.angle_gamma   90.00
#
_symmetry.space_group_name_H-M   'P 1'
#
loop_
_entity.id
_entity.type
_entity.pdbx_description
1 polymer ?
#
loop_
_entity_poly.entity_id
_entity_poly.type
_entity_poly.pdbx_seq_one_letter_code
_entity_poly.pdbx_strand_id
1 'polypeptide(L)'
;MSARSALSGMASIPRRISLAILFLASVCFHPDSTLAARAPSPPPSAELGKHLTSIAKLTAGSPTIHIPEGPFLLGSVRVDDDPYGMGTQFDDTELPQHRVWMDAYEIDRDEISLGEYLSYLFAHKLHPSKDLQHLIWHVITVHSVTDETLAQWPALYVTWKEADSLCRSLGKRLPTEAEWEKAARGPDGNRFPWGDTLPDSTLAMFGQHHVHEIPILAPVSSGEAGKSYYGVHHMAGNVAEWVNDWFGFDYYAYMPERNPPGPTSGRYKSLRGGSWKSRPIMLRTATRSGAPADQRSATVGFRCAKSVPPSAAP
;
A
#
# COMPACT_ATOMS: atom_id res chain seq x y z
N MET A 1 11.24 43.65 66.12
CA MET A 1 12.44 44.00 65.36
C MET A 1 12.54 43.12 64.12
N SER A 2 12.42 43.76 63.08
CA SER A 2 12.95 43.68 61.73
C SER A 2 12.50 42.57 60.82
N ALA A 3 11.70 42.98 59.90
CA ALA A 3 11.31 42.33 58.66
C ALA A 3 12.52 42.16 57.70
N ARG A 4 12.52 41.14 56.88
CA ARG A 4 12.96 41.22 55.47
C ARG A 4 12.25 40.19 54.60
N SER A 5 11.55 40.75 53.65
CA SER A 5 10.95 40.11 52.47
C SER A 5 12.01 39.48 51.57
N ALA A 6 11.69 38.34 50.96
CA ALA A 6 12.36 37.86 49.79
C ALA A 6 11.33 37.53 48.69
N LEU A 7 11.43 38.28 47.65
CA LEU A 7 10.63 38.19 46.42
C LEU A 7 10.89 36.87 45.67
N SER A 8 9.82 36.27 45.28
CA SER A 8 9.75 35.14 44.36
C SER A 8 10.24 35.50 42.96
N GLY A 9 11.27 34.83 42.49
CA GLY A 9 11.67 34.87 41.11
C GLY A 9 10.83 33.85 40.28
N MET A 10 9.88 34.32 39.51
CA MET A 10 9.27 33.54 38.45
C MET A 10 10.30 33.34 37.34
N ALA A 11 10.86 32.14 37.25
CA ALA A 11 11.67 31.72 36.13
C ALA A 11 10.75 31.41 34.95
N SER A 12 10.80 32.25 33.93
CA SER A 12 10.21 32.06 32.64
C SER A 12 10.84 30.84 31.95
N ILE A 13 10.05 29.84 31.65
CA ILE A 13 10.41 28.70 30.81
C ILE A 13 10.49 29.22 29.37
N PRO A 14 11.63 29.09 28.67
CA PRO A 14 11.67 29.44 27.25
C PRO A 14 10.88 28.40 26.47
N ARG A 15 9.84 28.81 25.77
CA ARG A 15 9.19 28.04 24.71
C ARG A 15 10.26 27.69 23.68
N ARG A 16 10.78 26.48 23.74
CA ARG A 16 11.51 25.89 22.62
C ARG A 16 10.50 25.65 21.51
N ILE A 17 10.55 26.51 20.51
CA ILE A 17 9.97 26.23 19.20
C ILE A 17 10.75 25.04 18.68
N SER A 18 10.18 23.84 18.81
CA SER A 18 10.64 22.68 18.08
C SER A 18 10.37 22.96 16.61
N LEU A 19 11.46 23.32 15.91
CA LEU A 19 11.48 23.27 14.45
C LEU A 19 11.30 21.79 14.10
N ALA A 20 10.06 21.38 13.85
CA ALA A 20 9.78 20.08 13.25
C ALA A 20 10.43 20.12 11.87
N ILE A 21 11.65 19.59 11.79
CA ILE A 21 12.28 19.27 10.52
C ILE A 21 11.35 18.26 9.87
N LEU A 22 10.66 18.70 8.83
CA LEU A 22 9.90 17.88 7.92
C LEU A 22 10.86 16.86 7.27
N PHE A 23 11.18 15.78 7.96
CA PHE A 23 11.58 14.56 7.28
C PHE A 23 10.27 13.98 6.71
N LEU A 24 9.87 14.54 5.56
CA LEU A 24 9.17 13.72 4.60
C LEU A 24 9.96 12.41 4.56
N ALA A 25 9.39 11.33 5.07
CA ALA A 25 9.83 9.99 4.72
C ALA A 25 9.74 9.97 3.20
N SER A 26 10.82 10.40 2.58
CA SER A 26 10.99 10.39 1.14
C SER A 26 11.05 8.91 0.80
N VAL A 27 9.86 8.32 0.59
CA VAL A 27 9.80 7.36 -0.49
C VAL A 27 10.41 8.14 -1.61
N CYS A 28 11.67 7.85 -1.97
CA CYS A 28 12.33 8.51 -3.07
C CYS A 28 11.54 8.21 -4.34
N PHE A 29 10.46 8.94 -4.53
CA PHE A 29 9.82 9.12 -5.81
C PHE A 29 10.71 10.07 -6.61
N HIS A 30 11.87 9.56 -7.01
CA HIS A 30 12.47 10.12 -8.19
C HIS A 30 11.53 9.71 -9.33
N PRO A 31 10.99 10.66 -10.08
CA PRO A 31 10.42 10.30 -11.37
C PRO A 31 11.55 9.55 -12.09
N ASP A 32 11.30 8.28 -12.45
CA ASP A 32 12.25 7.45 -13.17
C ASP A 32 12.52 8.09 -14.54
N SER A 33 13.28 9.18 -14.54
CA SER A 33 13.78 9.83 -15.76
C SER A 33 14.75 8.92 -16.54
N THR A 34 15.18 7.79 -15.95
CA THR A 34 16.07 6.83 -16.60
C THR A 34 15.35 5.83 -17.52
N LEU A 35 14.08 5.51 -17.26
CA LEU A 35 13.27 4.69 -18.19
C LEU A 35 12.92 5.47 -19.47
N ALA A 36 12.74 6.78 -19.37
CA ALA A 36 12.44 7.62 -20.55
C ALA A 36 13.65 7.80 -21.49
N ALA A 37 14.88 7.62 -21.01
CA ALA A 37 16.10 7.86 -21.80
C ALA A 37 16.50 6.68 -22.71
N ARG A 38 15.88 5.49 -22.55
CA ARG A 38 16.20 4.28 -23.33
C ARG A 38 14.98 3.53 -23.84
N ALA A 39 13.80 4.12 -23.78
CA ALA A 39 12.61 3.50 -24.33
C ALA A 39 12.80 3.22 -25.83
N PRO A 40 12.59 1.98 -26.29
CA PRO A 40 12.55 1.70 -27.71
C PRO A 40 11.51 2.65 -28.38
N SER A 41 11.69 2.88 -29.69
CA SER A 41 10.75 3.68 -30.48
C SER A 41 9.29 3.36 -30.09
N PRO A 42 8.39 4.37 -30.07
CA PRO A 42 7.01 4.13 -29.67
C PRO A 42 6.45 2.90 -30.38
N PRO A 43 5.76 2.01 -29.65
CA PRO A 43 5.31 0.74 -30.20
C PRO A 43 4.42 0.97 -31.42
N PRO A 44 4.53 0.11 -32.46
CA PRO A 44 3.51 0.08 -33.51
C PRO A 44 2.15 -0.17 -32.84
N SER A 45 1.24 0.78 -32.93
CA SER A 45 -0.02 0.78 -32.17
C SER A 45 -0.86 -0.50 -32.34
N ALA A 46 -0.77 -1.16 -33.51
CA ALA A 46 -1.48 -2.40 -33.81
C ALA A 46 -0.89 -3.62 -33.11
N GLU A 47 0.43 -3.71 -32.96
CA GLU A 47 1.10 -4.86 -32.32
C GLU A 47 0.94 -4.81 -30.80
N LEU A 48 1.20 -3.67 -30.17
CA LEU A 48 0.91 -3.47 -28.76
C LEU A 48 -0.57 -3.75 -28.45
N GLY A 49 -1.49 -3.31 -29.31
CA GLY A 49 -2.92 -3.56 -29.15
C GLY A 49 -3.30 -5.05 -29.08
N LYS A 50 -2.58 -5.91 -29.83
CA LYS A 50 -2.78 -7.36 -29.77
C LYS A 50 -2.35 -7.91 -28.39
N HIS A 51 -1.17 -7.52 -27.88
CA HIS A 51 -0.68 -7.94 -26.58
C HIS A 51 -1.62 -7.46 -25.45
N LEU A 52 -2.01 -6.19 -25.45
CA LEU A 52 -2.94 -5.66 -24.45
C LEU A 52 -4.27 -6.43 -24.44
N THR A 53 -4.79 -6.79 -25.62
CA THR A 53 -6.02 -7.57 -25.75
C THR A 53 -5.83 -9.02 -25.29
N SER A 54 -4.67 -9.61 -25.56
CA SER A 54 -4.31 -10.96 -25.10
C SER A 54 -4.23 -10.99 -23.59
N ILE A 55 -3.48 -10.09 -22.97
CA ILE A 55 -3.32 -9.99 -21.51
C ILE A 55 -4.69 -9.82 -20.83
N ALA A 56 -5.55 -8.95 -21.36
CA ALA A 56 -6.88 -8.70 -20.80
C ALA A 56 -7.81 -9.94 -20.79
N LYS A 57 -7.57 -10.91 -21.68
CA LYS A 57 -8.35 -12.15 -21.75
C LYS A 57 -7.87 -13.24 -20.79
N LEU A 58 -6.65 -13.09 -20.26
CA LEU A 58 -5.99 -14.06 -19.39
C LEU A 58 -6.23 -13.76 -17.89
N THR A 59 -7.41 -13.24 -17.56
CA THR A 59 -7.74 -12.85 -16.20
C THR A 59 -8.53 -13.95 -15.49
N ALA A 60 -8.18 -14.15 -14.21
CA ALA A 60 -9.00 -14.91 -13.26
C ALA A 60 -9.18 -14.01 -12.04
N GLY A 61 -10.40 -13.63 -11.71
CA GLY A 61 -10.65 -12.75 -10.56
C GLY A 61 -10.08 -13.32 -9.27
N SER A 62 -9.64 -12.46 -8.37
CA SER A 62 -9.14 -12.85 -7.05
C SER A 62 -10.26 -13.41 -6.18
N PRO A 63 -10.06 -14.56 -5.50
CA PRO A 63 -10.98 -15.00 -4.46
C PRO A 63 -10.99 -14.01 -3.30
N THR A 64 -12.12 -13.91 -2.60
CA THR A 64 -12.23 -13.08 -1.40
C THR A 64 -11.94 -13.87 -0.14
N ILE A 65 -11.36 -13.20 0.85
CA ILE A 65 -11.13 -13.72 2.20
C ILE A 65 -12.07 -12.98 3.16
N HIS A 66 -12.81 -13.76 3.95
CA HIS A 66 -13.64 -13.23 5.02
C HIS A 66 -12.77 -12.85 6.22
N ILE A 67 -12.81 -11.58 6.61
CA ILE A 67 -12.17 -11.07 7.83
C ILE A 67 -13.25 -10.91 8.89
N PRO A 68 -13.18 -11.67 10.00
CA PRO A 68 -14.22 -11.63 11.02
C PRO A 68 -14.27 -10.30 11.74
N GLU A 69 -15.45 -9.95 12.26
CA GLU A 69 -15.57 -8.80 13.16
C GLU A 69 -14.72 -8.99 14.43
N GLY A 70 -14.35 -7.90 15.03
CA GLY A 70 -13.63 -7.94 16.30
C GLY A 70 -12.51 -6.90 16.38
N PRO A 71 -11.91 -6.80 17.58
CA PRO A 71 -10.82 -5.88 17.83
C PRO A 71 -9.50 -6.36 17.21
N PHE A 72 -8.63 -5.42 16.90
CA PHE A 72 -7.22 -5.67 16.59
C PHE A 72 -6.35 -4.52 17.10
N LEU A 73 -5.04 -4.72 17.13
CA LEU A 73 -4.08 -3.67 17.46
C LEU A 73 -3.73 -2.91 16.18
N LEU A 74 -4.07 -1.63 16.10
CA LEU A 74 -3.72 -0.73 14.99
C LEU A 74 -2.54 0.16 15.39
N GLY A 75 -1.64 0.41 14.44
CA GLY A 75 -0.51 1.29 14.65
C GLY A 75 0.69 0.62 15.34
N SER A 76 1.63 1.42 15.81
CA SER A 76 2.86 0.97 16.43
C SER A 76 3.04 1.57 17.82
N VAL A 77 3.88 0.90 18.65
CA VAL A 77 4.47 1.49 19.85
C VAL A 77 5.83 2.08 19.46
N ARG A 78 6.23 3.17 20.14
CA ARG A 78 7.59 3.67 20.00
C ARG A 78 8.52 2.67 20.66
N VAL A 79 9.43 2.09 19.89
CA VAL A 79 10.47 1.19 20.39
C VAL A 79 11.79 1.94 20.24
N ASP A 80 12.48 2.18 21.35
CA ASP A 80 13.76 2.90 21.34
C ASP A 80 14.89 2.03 20.77
N ASP A 81 14.70 0.70 20.81
CA ASP A 81 15.63 -0.28 20.26
C ASP A 81 15.18 -0.74 18.87
N ASP A 82 16.13 -0.92 17.97
CA ASP A 82 15.95 -1.60 16.70
C ASP A 82 16.46 -3.04 16.78
N PRO A 83 15.65 -3.99 17.31
CA PRO A 83 16.09 -5.36 17.52
C PRO A 83 16.44 -6.10 16.22
N TYR A 84 16.11 -5.51 15.08
CA TYR A 84 16.33 -6.11 13.78
C TYR A 84 17.42 -5.41 12.95
N GLY A 85 18.08 -4.36 13.50
CA GLY A 85 19.11 -3.62 12.79
C GLY A 85 18.64 -2.95 11.50
N MET A 86 17.33 -2.63 11.40
CA MET A 86 16.73 -2.08 10.19
C MET A 86 16.74 -0.54 10.15
N GLY A 87 17.34 0.10 11.15
CA GLY A 87 17.39 1.55 11.30
C GLY A 87 16.18 2.15 12.00
N THR A 88 16.18 3.46 12.20
CA THR A 88 15.09 4.18 12.87
C THR A 88 13.75 3.91 12.22
N GLN A 89 12.77 3.51 13.01
CA GLN A 89 11.66 2.70 12.56
C GLN A 89 10.34 3.40 12.46
N PHE A 90 10.18 4.53 13.15
CA PHE A 90 8.85 5.06 13.41
C PHE A 90 8.73 6.44 12.80
N ASP A 91 7.81 6.50 11.92
CA ASP A 91 7.11 7.71 11.57
C ASP A 91 6.05 7.91 12.67
N ASP A 92 5.98 9.09 13.25
CA ASP A 92 4.96 9.44 14.26
C ASP A 92 3.53 9.24 13.72
N THR A 93 3.38 9.04 12.42
CA THR A 93 2.09 8.77 11.76
C THR A 93 1.47 7.41 12.11
N GLU A 94 2.29 6.47 12.62
CA GLU A 94 1.85 5.15 13.07
C GLU A 94 1.40 5.14 14.54
N LEU A 95 1.52 6.27 15.24
CA LEU A 95 1.30 6.40 16.69
C LEU A 95 -0.01 7.10 17.05
N PRO A 96 -0.58 6.75 18.18
CA PRO A 96 -0.24 5.66 19.10
C PRO A 96 -0.78 4.32 18.63
N GLN A 97 -0.19 3.20 19.09
CA GLN A 97 -0.83 1.90 18.95
C GLN A 97 -2.04 1.84 19.89
N HIS A 98 -3.18 1.37 19.40
CA HIS A 98 -4.39 1.21 20.20
C HIS A 98 -5.31 0.13 19.61
N ARG A 99 -6.32 -0.29 20.38
CA ARG A 99 -7.32 -1.23 19.90
C ARG A 99 -8.38 -0.54 19.09
N VAL A 100 -8.67 -1.10 17.92
CA VAL A 100 -9.75 -0.68 17.04
C VAL A 100 -10.66 -1.87 16.78
N TRP A 101 -11.96 -1.63 16.78
CA TRP A 101 -12.97 -2.62 16.40
C TRP A 101 -13.30 -2.46 14.92
N MET A 102 -13.27 -3.56 14.17
CA MET A 102 -13.76 -3.62 12.78
C MET A 102 -14.94 -4.56 12.70
N ASP A 103 -15.99 -4.15 12.00
CA ASP A 103 -17.07 -5.05 11.59
C ASP A 103 -16.51 -6.05 10.56
N ALA A 104 -17.22 -7.17 10.35
CA ALA A 104 -16.80 -8.16 9.35
C ALA A 104 -16.82 -7.57 7.93
N TYR A 105 -15.84 -7.96 7.13
CA TYR A 105 -15.72 -7.58 5.72
C TYR A 105 -15.06 -8.69 4.92
N GLU A 106 -15.17 -8.61 3.61
CA GLU A 106 -14.41 -9.41 2.67
C GLU A 106 -13.32 -8.57 2.04
N ILE A 107 -12.16 -9.16 1.79
CA ILE A 107 -11.05 -8.52 1.08
C ILE A 107 -10.53 -9.47 0.01
N ASP A 108 -10.07 -8.96 -1.12
CA ASP A 108 -9.43 -9.80 -2.14
C ASP A 108 -8.18 -10.45 -1.57
N ARG A 109 -8.04 -11.77 -1.78
CA ARG A 109 -6.84 -12.49 -1.36
C ARG A 109 -5.59 -11.93 -2.02
N ASP A 110 -5.69 -11.65 -3.31
CA ASP A 110 -4.60 -11.21 -4.16
C ASP A 110 -4.78 -9.72 -4.52
N GLU A 111 -3.71 -9.07 -4.95
CA GLU A 111 -3.77 -7.75 -5.61
C GLU A 111 -4.57 -7.88 -6.92
N ILE A 112 -5.20 -6.79 -7.38
CA ILE A 112 -5.80 -6.78 -8.72
C ILE A 112 -4.71 -6.98 -9.75
N SER A 113 -4.89 -7.97 -10.63
CA SER A 113 -3.92 -8.31 -11.67
C SER A 113 -3.94 -7.31 -12.84
N LEU A 114 -2.85 -7.27 -13.59
CA LEU A 114 -2.77 -6.48 -14.81
C LEU A 114 -3.82 -6.94 -15.85
N GLY A 115 -4.07 -8.25 -15.92
CA GLY A 115 -5.12 -8.81 -16.77
C GLY A 115 -6.51 -8.27 -16.40
N GLU A 116 -6.87 -8.26 -15.12
CA GLU A 116 -8.13 -7.71 -14.63
C GLU A 116 -8.26 -6.21 -14.92
N TYR A 117 -7.18 -5.46 -14.66
CA TYR A 117 -7.17 -4.02 -14.90
C TYR A 117 -7.37 -3.68 -16.39
N LEU A 118 -6.66 -4.35 -17.30
CA LEU A 118 -6.83 -4.16 -18.74
C LEU A 118 -8.22 -4.60 -19.23
N SER A 119 -8.74 -5.71 -18.69
CA SER A 119 -10.12 -6.17 -18.98
C SER A 119 -11.16 -5.10 -18.60
N TYR A 120 -11.01 -4.53 -17.39
CA TYR A 120 -11.86 -3.42 -16.94
C TYR A 120 -11.76 -2.20 -17.88
N LEU A 121 -10.56 -1.77 -18.21
CA LEU A 121 -10.37 -0.61 -19.10
C LEU A 121 -11.09 -0.81 -20.44
N PHE A 122 -10.93 -1.97 -21.06
CA PHE A 122 -11.56 -2.25 -22.36
C PHE A 122 -13.08 -2.36 -22.28
N ALA A 123 -13.61 -3.01 -21.23
CA ALA A 123 -15.05 -3.08 -21.01
C ALA A 123 -15.71 -1.68 -20.91
N HIS A 124 -14.95 -0.71 -20.37
CA HIS A 124 -15.41 0.68 -20.21
C HIS A 124 -14.92 1.64 -21.31
N LYS A 125 -14.34 1.11 -22.39
CA LYS A 125 -13.79 1.90 -23.50
C LYS A 125 -12.72 2.91 -23.06
N LEU A 126 -11.95 2.55 -22.05
CA LEU A 126 -10.81 3.31 -21.52
C LEU A 126 -9.51 2.76 -22.10
N HIS A 127 -8.45 3.55 -22.02
CA HIS A 127 -7.12 3.15 -22.47
C HIS A 127 -6.14 3.13 -21.31
N PRO A 128 -5.19 2.17 -21.29
CA PRO A 128 -4.10 2.20 -20.32
C PRO A 128 -3.24 3.45 -20.50
N SER A 129 -2.63 3.92 -19.41
CA SER A 129 -1.73 5.08 -19.44
C SER A 129 -0.55 4.84 -20.41
N LYS A 130 0.03 5.92 -20.91
CA LYS A 130 1.22 5.82 -21.80
C LYS A 130 2.37 5.10 -21.10
N ASP A 131 2.58 5.38 -19.82
CA ASP A 131 3.66 4.75 -19.04
C ASP A 131 3.47 3.24 -18.94
N LEU A 132 2.24 2.78 -18.70
CA LEU A 132 1.91 1.34 -18.69
C LEU A 132 2.10 0.72 -20.08
N GLN A 133 1.68 1.38 -21.13
CA GLN A 133 1.87 0.92 -22.52
C GLN A 133 3.37 0.77 -22.85
N HIS A 134 4.18 1.77 -22.48
CA HIS A 134 5.63 1.73 -22.68
C HIS A 134 6.29 0.60 -21.87
N LEU A 135 5.90 0.42 -20.60
CA LEU A 135 6.41 -0.68 -19.80
C LEU A 135 6.09 -2.03 -20.44
N ILE A 136 4.83 -2.29 -20.77
CA ILE A 136 4.40 -3.56 -21.40
C ILE A 136 5.20 -3.83 -22.67
N TRP A 137 5.30 -2.84 -23.54
CA TRP A 137 6.07 -2.97 -24.79
C TRP A 137 7.55 -3.27 -24.52
N HIS A 138 8.15 -2.54 -23.60
CA HIS A 138 9.56 -2.72 -23.25
C HIS A 138 9.85 -4.14 -22.71
N VAL A 139 9.04 -4.61 -21.77
CA VAL A 139 9.28 -5.93 -21.15
C VAL A 139 9.04 -7.08 -22.13
N ILE A 140 8.11 -6.95 -23.08
CA ILE A 140 7.88 -7.93 -24.12
C ILE A 140 9.06 -7.94 -25.09
N THR A 141 9.47 -6.78 -25.60
CA THR A 141 10.43 -6.69 -26.70
C THR A 141 11.89 -6.86 -26.26
N VAL A 142 12.22 -6.38 -25.07
CA VAL A 142 13.61 -6.42 -24.56
C VAL A 142 13.85 -7.61 -23.64
N HIS A 143 12.87 -7.97 -22.83
CA HIS A 143 13.01 -9.01 -21.80
C HIS A 143 12.23 -10.29 -22.11
N SER A 144 11.55 -10.35 -23.26
CA SER A 144 10.79 -11.52 -23.71
C SER A 144 9.77 -12.02 -22.68
N VAL A 145 9.19 -11.10 -21.89
CA VAL A 145 8.11 -11.41 -20.94
C VAL A 145 6.84 -11.74 -21.72
N THR A 146 6.20 -12.86 -21.41
CA THR A 146 5.00 -13.30 -22.14
C THR A 146 3.73 -12.62 -21.64
N ASP A 147 2.67 -12.63 -22.46
CA ASP A 147 1.36 -12.09 -22.10
C ASP A 147 0.77 -12.80 -20.87
N GLU A 148 1.01 -14.12 -20.72
CA GLU A 148 0.56 -14.92 -19.57
C GLU A 148 1.24 -14.45 -18.28
N THR A 149 2.53 -14.19 -18.34
CA THR A 149 3.29 -13.65 -17.19
C THR A 149 2.78 -12.26 -16.83
N LEU A 150 2.61 -11.39 -17.81
CA LEU A 150 2.12 -10.03 -17.61
C LEU A 150 0.69 -10.01 -17.03
N ALA A 151 -0.17 -10.91 -17.48
CA ALA A 151 -1.53 -11.01 -16.96
C ALA A 151 -1.58 -11.29 -15.45
N GLN A 152 -0.55 -11.96 -14.91
CA GLN A 152 -0.43 -12.30 -13.49
C GLN A 152 0.34 -11.24 -12.67
N TRP A 153 0.92 -10.23 -13.29
CA TRP A 153 1.51 -9.12 -12.55
C TRP A 153 0.42 -8.30 -11.86
N PRO A 154 0.71 -7.62 -10.73
CA PRO A 154 -0.22 -6.65 -10.18
C PRO A 154 -0.46 -5.49 -11.15
N ALA A 155 -1.62 -4.89 -11.10
CA ALA A 155 -1.94 -3.67 -11.82
C ALA A 155 -0.98 -2.54 -11.40
N LEU A 156 -0.41 -1.86 -12.38
CA LEU A 156 0.59 -0.80 -12.22
C LEU A 156 0.15 0.49 -12.92
N TYR A 157 0.77 1.60 -12.54
CA TYR A 157 0.47 2.92 -13.11
C TYR A 157 -1.02 3.28 -13.02
N VAL A 158 -1.67 2.89 -11.94
CA VAL A 158 -3.07 3.11 -11.63
C VAL A 158 -3.21 4.29 -10.68
N THR A 159 -4.06 5.26 -11.01
CA THR A 159 -4.44 6.32 -10.07
C THR A 159 -5.41 5.81 -9.02
N TRP A 160 -5.50 6.51 -7.87
CA TRP A 160 -6.48 6.16 -6.84
C TRP A 160 -7.92 6.11 -7.38
N LYS A 161 -8.28 7.08 -8.23
CA LYS A 161 -9.62 7.15 -8.82
C LYS A 161 -9.92 5.96 -9.73
N GLU A 162 -8.96 5.51 -10.51
CA GLU A 162 -9.12 4.32 -11.38
C GLU A 162 -9.27 3.06 -10.54
N ALA A 163 -8.47 2.92 -9.47
CA ALA A 163 -8.57 1.82 -8.53
C ALA A 163 -9.95 1.76 -7.85
N ASP A 164 -10.44 2.89 -7.30
CA ASP A 164 -11.78 2.99 -6.72
C ASP A 164 -12.89 2.67 -7.74
N SER A 165 -12.76 3.20 -8.96
CA SER A 165 -13.75 2.96 -10.03
C SER A 165 -13.81 1.49 -10.46
N LEU A 166 -12.66 0.81 -10.55
CA LEU A 166 -12.62 -0.62 -10.85
C LEU A 166 -13.29 -1.42 -9.71
N CYS A 167 -12.90 -1.20 -8.45
CA CYS A 167 -13.52 -1.89 -7.34
C CYS A 167 -15.04 -1.71 -7.32
N ARG A 168 -15.54 -0.48 -7.56
CA ARG A 168 -17.00 -0.20 -7.65
C ARG A 168 -17.67 -0.92 -8.80
N SER A 169 -17.01 -1.07 -9.94
CA SER A 169 -17.57 -1.82 -11.08
C SER A 169 -17.76 -3.31 -10.76
N LEU A 170 -16.98 -3.83 -9.80
CA LEU A 170 -17.11 -5.20 -9.29
C LEU A 170 -18.09 -5.33 -8.11
N GLY A 171 -18.83 -4.25 -7.75
CA GLY A 171 -19.67 -4.24 -6.55
C GLY A 171 -18.87 -4.24 -5.24
N LYS A 172 -17.62 -3.83 -5.29
CA LYS A 172 -16.65 -3.72 -4.18
C LYS A 172 -16.25 -2.25 -3.97
N ARG A 173 -15.27 -2.02 -3.13
CA ARG A 173 -14.64 -0.71 -2.87
C ARG A 173 -13.17 -0.91 -2.53
N LEU A 174 -12.39 0.13 -2.47
CA LEU A 174 -11.08 0.06 -1.82
C LEU A 174 -11.27 -0.26 -0.33
N PRO A 175 -10.37 -1.04 0.31
CA PRO A 175 -10.37 -1.22 1.76
C PRO A 175 -10.09 0.11 2.45
N THR A 176 -10.61 0.33 3.65
CA THR A 176 -10.10 1.39 4.51
C THR A 176 -8.68 1.05 4.97
N GLU A 177 -7.94 2.04 5.43
CA GLU A 177 -6.58 1.84 5.94
C GLU A 177 -6.59 0.85 7.12
N ALA A 178 -7.58 0.95 8.01
CA ALA A 178 -7.74 0.06 9.14
C ALA A 178 -8.15 -1.37 8.74
N GLU A 179 -9.00 -1.54 7.73
CA GLU A 179 -9.32 -2.87 7.16
C GLU A 179 -8.09 -3.52 6.56
N TRP A 180 -7.32 -2.76 5.77
CA TRP A 180 -6.09 -3.25 5.18
C TRP A 180 -5.10 -3.71 6.26
N GLU A 181 -4.88 -2.90 7.31
CA GLU A 181 -3.97 -3.23 8.40
C GLU A 181 -4.42 -4.46 9.19
N LYS A 182 -5.73 -4.58 9.51
CA LYS A 182 -6.26 -5.78 10.17
C LYS A 182 -6.02 -7.03 9.34
N ALA A 183 -6.30 -6.97 8.03
CA ALA A 183 -6.09 -8.09 7.11
C ALA A 183 -4.62 -8.50 7.01
N ALA A 184 -3.69 -7.53 7.11
CA ALA A 184 -2.26 -7.75 7.04
C ALA A 184 -1.70 -8.37 8.32
N ARG A 185 -2.02 -7.80 9.50
CA ARG A 185 -1.32 -8.14 10.74
C ARG A 185 -2.02 -9.15 11.64
N GLY A 186 -3.27 -9.49 11.34
CA GLY A 186 -4.05 -10.39 12.18
C GLY A 186 -4.49 -9.78 13.52
N PRO A 187 -5.11 -10.60 14.39
CA PRO A 187 -5.66 -10.14 15.68
C PRO A 187 -4.56 -9.79 16.69
N ASP A 188 -3.43 -10.47 16.62
CA ASP A 188 -2.36 -10.41 17.63
C ASP A 188 -1.33 -9.29 17.38
N GLY A 189 -1.48 -8.56 16.27
CA GLY A 189 -0.66 -7.40 15.96
C GLY A 189 0.72 -7.75 15.39
N ASN A 190 0.80 -8.77 14.54
CA ASN A 190 2.03 -9.19 13.86
C ASN A 190 2.77 -8.02 13.22
N ARG A 191 4.09 -8.03 13.32
CA ARG A 191 4.96 -7.00 12.72
C ARG A 191 4.95 -7.06 11.19
N PHE A 192 5.02 -8.26 10.64
CA PHE A 192 4.86 -8.56 9.22
C PHE A 192 3.65 -9.49 9.03
N PRO A 193 3.11 -9.64 7.81
CA PRO A 193 1.95 -10.49 7.59
C PRO A 193 2.11 -11.91 8.11
N TRP A 194 3.31 -12.47 7.99
CA TRP A 194 3.69 -13.84 8.41
C TRP A 194 4.16 -13.95 9.86
N GLY A 195 4.14 -12.87 10.65
CA GLY A 195 4.62 -12.84 12.04
C GLY A 195 5.79 -11.89 12.23
N ASP A 196 6.73 -12.23 13.14
CA ASP A 196 7.83 -11.35 13.53
C ASP A 196 9.18 -11.71 12.89
N THR A 197 9.22 -12.79 12.10
CA THR A 197 10.43 -13.17 11.35
C THR A 197 10.81 -12.07 10.36
N LEU A 198 12.11 -11.77 10.28
CA LEU A 198 12.63 -10.79 9.32
C LEU A 198 12.26 -11.16 7.88
N PRO A 199 11.92 -10.17 7.05
CA PRO A 199 11.60 -10.43 5.65
C PRO A 199 12.83 -10.93 4.88
N ASP A 200 12.59 -11.93 4.05
CA ASP A 200 13.52 -12.43 3.04
C ASP A 200 12.81 -12.63 1.69
N SER A 201 13.54 -13.03 0.67
CA SER A 201 13.03 -13.20 -0.70
C SER A 201 12.03 -14.34 -0.87
N THR A 202 11.88 -15.23 0.12
CA THR A 202 10.87 -16.31 0.11
C THR A 202 9.53 -15.83 0.65
N LEU A 203 9.55 -14.81 1.50
CA LEU A 203 8.38 -14.24 2.19
C LEU A 203 7.78 -13.06 1.45
N ALA A 204 8.61 -12.23 0.81
CA ALA A 204 8.13 -11.04 0.10
C ALA A 204 9.04 -10.64 -1.06
N MET A 205 8.46 -9.93 -2.03
CA MET A 205 9.20 -9.28 -3.11
C MET A 205 9.52 -7.84 -2.70
N PHE A 206 10.81 -7.56 -2.40
CA PHE A 206 11.28 -6.25 -1.94
C PHE A 206 12.77 -6.02 -2.20
N GLY A 207 13.29 -4.86 -1.88
CA GLY A 207 14.74 -4.58 -1.85
C GLY A 207 15.41 -4.44 -3.23
N GLN A 208 14.65 -4.39 -4.32
CA GLN A 208 15.19 -4.36 -5.68
C GLN A 208 15.55 -2.92 -6.13
N HIS A 209 16.43 -2.26 -5.36
CA HIS A 209 16.71 -0.82 -5.55
C HIS A 209 17.61 -0.49 -6.73
N HIS A 210 18.49 -1.41 -7.15
CA HIS A 210 19.71 -0.99 -7.86
C HIS A 210 19.96 -1.67 -9.20
N VAL A 211 19.17 -2.64 -9.62
CA VAL A 211 19.68 -3.55 -10.67
C VAL A 211 18.83 -3.63 -11.93
N HIS A 212 17.59 -3.13 -11.92
CA HIS A 212 16.68 -3.44 -13.01
C HIS A 212 16.00 -2.21 -13.60
N GLU A 213 16.06 -2.12 -14.92
CA GLU A 213 15.32 -1.13 -15.72
C GLU A 213 13.80 -1.41 -15.72
N ILE A 214 13.39 -2.60 -15.27
CA ILE A 214 12.00 -3.06 -15.20
C ILE A 214 11.61 -3.48 -13.78
N PRO A 215 10.30 -3.44 -13.44
CA PRO A 215 9.81 -4.00 -12.20
C PRO A 215 10.11 -5.50 -12.08
N ILE A 216 10.56 -5.93 -10.89
CA ILE A 216 10.62 -7.34 -10.53
C ILE A 216 9.41 -7.63 -9.66
N LEU A 217 8.45 -8.33 -10.21
CA LEU A 217 7.15 -8.56 -9.60
C LEU A 217 6.88 -10.06 -9.48
N ALA A 218 6.26 -10.42 -8.38
CA ALA A 218 5.69 -11.76 -8.21
C ALA A 218 4.29 -11.81 -8.84
N PRO A 219 3.87 -12.96 -9.38
CA PRO A 219 2.49 -13.19 -9.76
C PRO A 219 1.55 -12.95 -8.56
N VAL A 220 0.43 -12.24 -8.78
CA VAL A 220 -0.53 -11.91 -7.69
C VAL A 220 -1.05 -13.13 -6.94
N SER A 221 -1.18 -14.27 -7.62
CA SER A 221 -1.65 -15.54 -7.03
C SER A 221 -0.57 -16.31 -6.27
N SER A 222 0.68 -15.81 -6.22
CA SER A 222 1.79 -16.40 -5.48
C SER A 222 1.89 -15.84 -4.06
N GLY A 223 2.99 -16.14 -3.35
CA GLY A 223 3.23 -15.56 -2.02
C GLY A 223 2.65 -16.35 -0.86
N GLU A 224 2.41 -17.65 -1.03
CA GLU A 224 1.86 -18.53 0.01
C GLU A 224 2.67 -18.52 1.31
N ALA A 225 4.01 -18.43 1.23
CA ALA A 225 4.88 -18.38 2.41
C ALA A 225 4.78 -17.05 3.19
N GLY A 226 4.48 -15.97 2.48
CA GLY A 226 4.36 -14.61 3.03
C GLY A 226 2.93 -14.16 3.30
N LYS A 227 1.96 -15.06 3.23
CA LYS A 227 0.54 -14.73 3.48
C LYS A 227 0.31 -14.25 4.90
N SER A 228 -0.71 -13.42 5.06
CA SER A 228 -1.14 -12.94 6.38
C SER A 228 -1.80 -14.05 7.20
N TYR A 229 -2.03 -13.76 8.50
CA TYR A 229 -2.81 -14.63 9.38
C TYR A 229 -4.13 -15.12 8.76
N TYR A 230 -4.81 -14.26 8.01
CA TYR A 230 -6.08 -14.58 7.36
C TYR A 230 -5.90 -15.24 5.99
N GLY A 231 -4.69 -15.40 5.49
CA GLY A 231 -4.41 -16.00 4.19
C GLY A 231 -4.43 -15.01 3.02
N VAL A 232 -4.28 -13.71 3.28
CA VAL A 232 -4.17 -12.68 2.24
C VAL A 232 -2.73 -12.61 1.75
N HIS A 233 -2.51 -12.61 0.43
CA HIS A 233 -1.20 -12.61 -0.21
C HIS A 233 -0.66 -11.19 -0.38
N HIS A 234 0.66 -11.07 -0.46
CA HIS A 234 1.38 -9.83 -0.81
C HIS A 234 1.01 -8.58 0.02
N MET A 235 0.60 -8.78 1.30
CA MET A 235 0.38 -7.66 2.22
C MET A 235 1.69 -6.98 2.66
N ALA A 236 2.82 -7.39 2.09
CA ALA A 236 4.14 -6.80 2.26
C ALA A 236 4.96 -6.99 0.99
N GLY A 237 5.47 -5.89 0.42
CA GLY A 237 6.23 -5.92 -0.83
C GLY A 237 5.33 -6.04 -2.08
N ASN A 238 5.89 -6.51 -3.18
CA ASN A 238 5.28 -6.54 -4.50
C ASN A 238 4.88 -5.14 -4.97
N VAL A 239 3.66 -4.68 -4.69
CA VAL A 239 3.27 -3.29 -4.90
C VAL A 239 2.70 -2.67 -3.63
N ALA A 240 2.94 -1.38 -3.42
CA ALA A 240 2.22 -0.61 -2.42
C ALA A 240 0.77 -0.42 -2.88
N GLU A 241 -0.18 -0.46 -1.95
CA GLU A 241 -1.58 -0.52 -2.30
C GLU A 241 -2.35 0.75 -1.94
N TRP A 242 -3.11 1.27 -2.89
CA TRP A 242 -4.10 2.30 -2.61
C TRP A 242 -5.16 1.79 -1.64
N VAL A 243 -5.43 2.57 -0.60
CA VAL A 243 -6.59 2.37 0.26
C VAL A 243 -7.56 3.57 0.16
N ASN A 244 -8.75 3.44 0.73
CA ASN A 244 -9.80 4.47 0.58
C ASN A 244 -9.42 5.81 1.21
N ASP A 245 -8.66 5.78 2.28
CA ASP A 245 -8.46 6.89 3.19
C ASP A 245 -7.59 8.01 2.61
N TRP A 246 -7.87 9.24 3.03
CA TRP A 246 -6.90 10.31 2.96
C TRP A 246 -5.81 10.09 4.01
N PHE A 247 -4.57 10.37 3.67
CA PHE A 247 -3.45 10.26 4.57
C PHE A 247 -3.45 11.41 5.57
N GLY A 248 -3.62 11.10 6.86
CA GLY A 248 -3.52 12.03 7.97
C GLY A 248 -2.32 11.70 8.84
N PHE A 249 -1.42 12.67 9.05
CA PHE A 249 -0.21 12.48 9.85
C PHE A 249 -0.50 12.10 11.29
N ASP A 250 -1.52 12.71 11.88
CA ASP A 250 -1.89 12.58 13.29
C ASP A 250 -3.22 11.85 13.49
N TYR A 251 -3.77 11.27 12.42
CA TYR A 251 -5.11 10.69 12.46
C TYR A 251 -5.26 9.59 13.50
N TYR A 252 -4.23 8.76 13.70
CA TYR A 252 -4.25 7.68 14.69
C TYR A 252 -4.41 8.17 16.13
N ALA A 253 -4.05 9.42 16.42
CA ALA A 253 -4.20 10.00 17.75
C ALA A 253 -5.66 10.34 18.14
N TYR A 254 -6.58 10.45 17.17
CA TYR A 254 -7.97 10.89 17.42
C TYR A 254 -9.02 10.14 16.61
N MET A 255 -8.63 9.09 15.88
CA MET A 255 -9.56 8.30 15.09
C MET A 255 -10.61 7.57 15.95
N PRO A 256 -11.81 7.28 15.41
CA PRO A 256 -12.81 6.48 16.11
C PRO A 256 -12.27 5.07 16.43
N GLU A 257 -12.66 4.55 17.61
CA GLU A 257 -12.31 3.20 18.04
C GLU A 257 -13.04 2.09 17.26
N ARG A 258 -14.09 2.44 16.50
CA ARG A 258 -14.87 1.50 15.69
C ARG A 258 -14.96 1.95 14.25
N ASN A 259 -14.59 1.06 13.33
CA ASN A 259 -14.63 1.25 11.87
C ASN A 259 -14.10 2.62 11.41
N PRO A 260 -12.87 3.02 11.79
CA PRO A 260 -12.36 4.34 11.44
C PRO A 260 -12.35 4.53 9.91
N PRO A 261 -13.00 5.60 9.40
CA PRO A 261 -13.18 5.80 7.97
C PRO A 261 -12.03 6.55 7.30
N GLY A 262 -11.01 6.95 8.05
CA GLY A 262 -9.99 7.90 7.62
C GLY A 262 -10.42 9.37 7.75
N PRO A 263 -9.50 10.31 7.54
CA PRO A 263 -9.82 11.73 7.46
C PRO A 263 -10.82 12.04 6.33
N THR A 264 -11.68 13.02 6.52
CA THR A 264 -12.69 13.41 5.52
C THR A 264 -12.10 14.11 4.29
N SER A 265 -10.89 14.64 4.41
CA SER A 265 -10.14 15.31 3.33
C SER A 265 -8.65 15.24 3.61
N GLY A 266 -7.84 15.44 2.57
CA GLY A 266 -6.39 15.44 2.68
C GLY A 266 -5.72 15.86 1.39
N ARG A 267 -4.40 15.94 1.40
CA ARG A 267 -3.58 16.22 0.23
C ARG A 267 -3.17 14.94 -0.51
N TYR A 268 -3.01 13.85 0.24
CA TYR A 268 -2.53 12.56 -0.25
C TYR A 268 -3.52 11.47 0.09
N LYS A 269 -3.59 10.44 -0.73
CA LYS A 269 -4.27 9.17 -0.43
C LYS A 269 -3.29 8.21 0.23
N SER A 270 -3.78 7.41 1.18
CA SER A 270 -2.92 6.45 1.91
C SER A 270 -2.50 5.29 1.02
N LEU A 271 -1.26 4.85 1.22
CA LEU A 271 -0.64 3.69 0.62
C LEU A 271 -0.12 2.76 1.72
N ARG A 272 -0.25 1.45 1.50
CA ARG A 272 0.11 0.42 2.48
C ARG A 272 1.00 -0.66 1.86
N GLY A 273 1.73 -1.43 2.70
CA GLY A 273 2.42 -2.66 2.34
C GLY A 273 3.85 -2.53 1.84
N GLY A 274 4.25 -1.36 1.36
CA GLY A 274 5.52 -1.23 0.65
C GLY A 274 5.50 -1.92 -0.71
N SER A 275 6.61 -1.92 -1.44
CA SER A 275 6.68 -2.45 -2.80
C SER A 275 7.95 -3.23 -3.06
N TRP A 276 8.10 -3.77 -4.25
CA TRP A 276 9.32 -4.46 -4.71
C TRP A 276 10.60 -3.61 -4.58
N LYS A 277 10.50 -2.29 -4.55
CA LYS A 277 11.61 -1.36 -4.30
C LYS A 277 11.83 -1.03 -2.82
N SER A 278 10.92 -1.39 -1.93
CA SER A 278 10.98 -0.95 -0.54
C SER A 278 12.11 -1.61 0.26
N ARG A 279 12.63 -0.87 1.24
CA ARG A 279 13.54 -1.44 2.25
C ARG A 279 12.73 -2.33 3.21
N PRO A 280 13.36 -3.32 3.88
CA PRO A 280 12.68 -4.25 4.79
C PRO A 280 11.77 -3.57 5.81
N ILE A 281 12.21 -2.42 6.34
CA ILE A 281 11.47 -1.66 7.33
C ILE A 281 10.10 -1.17 6.85
N MET A 282 9.96 -0.89 5.55
CA MET A 282 8.73 -0.42 4.95
C MET A 282 7.69 -1.53 4.75
N LEU A 283 8.06 -2.79 5.03
CA LEU A 283 7.18 -3.96 4.88
C LEU A 283 6.39 -4.27 6.16
N ARG A 284 6.61 -3.51 7.23
CA ARG A 284 5.84 -3.69 8.48
C ARG A 284 4.36 -3.40 8.21
N THR A 285 3.51 -4.21 8.82
CA THR A 285 2.05 -4.09 8.67
C THR A 285 1.50 -2.73 9.11
N ALA A 286 2.18 -2.04 10.03
CA ALA A 286 1.80 -0.72 10.51
C ALA A 286 2.35 0.44 9.65
N THR A 287 3.31 0.18 8.76
CA THR A 287 3.93 1.24 7.94
C THR A 287 2.90 1.94 7.08
N ARG A 288 2.91 3.27 7.17
CA ARG A 288 2.01 4.16 6.44
C ARG A 288 2.80 5.03 5.44
N SER A 289 2.20 5.29 4.32
CA SER A 289 2.70 6.29 3.37
C SER A 289 1.54 6.96 2.63
N GLY A 290 1.81 7.99 1.87
CA GLY A 290 0.79 8.69 1.11
C GLY A 290 1.32 9.25 -0.20
N ALA A 291 0.44 9.33 -1.21
CA ALA A 291 0.77 9.87 -2.51
C ALA A 291 -0.38 10.71 -3.08
N PRO A 292 -0.10 11.64 -4.03
CA PRO A 292 -1.14 12.33 -4.76
C PRO A 292 -2.11 11.34 -5.43
N ALA A 293 -3.41 11.61 -5.35
CA ALA A 293 -4.44 10.70 -5.86
C ALA A 293 -4.37 10.43 -7.38
N ASP A 294 -3.72 11.31 -8.11
CA ASP A 294 -3.49 11.22 -9.56
C ASP A 294 -2.11 10.63 -9.92
N GLN A 295 -1.29 10.29 -8.93
CA GLN A 295 0.02 9.68 -9.17
C GLN A 295 -0.12 8.32 -9.84
N ARG A 296 0.79 8.07 -10.80
CA ARG A 296 1.00 6.77 -11.44
C ARG A 296 2.42 6.29 -11.14
N SER A 297 2.56 5.02 -10.79
CA SER A 297 3.86 4.46 -10.45
C SER A 297 3.94 2.98 -10.79
N ALA A 298 5.14 2.51 -11.11
CA ALA A 298 5.46 1.09 -11.25
C ALA A 298 5.56 0.35 -9.90
N THR A 299 5.35 1.06 -8.79
CA THR A 299 5.45 0.50 -7.43
C THR A 299 4.11 0.52 -6.69
N VAL A 300 3.03 0.95 -7.36
CA VAL A 300 1.72 1.14 -6.73
C VAL A 300 0.65 0.41 -7.51
N GLY A 301 -0.10 -0.41 -6.80
CA GLY A 301 -1.27 -1.15 -7.24
C GLY A 301 -2.42 -1.02 -6.24
N PHE A 302 -3.27 -2.03 -6.13
CA PHE A 302 -4.40 -2.05 -5.19
C PHE A 302 -5.06 -3.43 -5.14
N ARG A 303 -5.90 -3.61 -4.12
CA ARG A 303 -6.91 -4.68 -4.01
C ARG A 303 -8.25 -4.10 -3.60
N CYS A 304 -9.33 -4.89 -3.76
CA CYS A 304 -10.67 -4.45 -3.36
C CYS A 304 -11.13 -5.15 -2.07
N ALA A 305 -12.10 -4.52 -1.42
CA ALA A 305 -12.81 -5.06 -0.27
C ALA A 305 -14.32 -4.92 -0.46
N LYS A 306 -15.10 -5.63 0.34
CA LYS A 306 -16.55 -5.58 0.31
C LYS A 306 -17.09 -5.62 1.74
N SER A 307 -18.02 -4.73 2.04
CA SER A 307 -18.70 -4.75 3.33
C SER A 307 -19.64 -5.95 3.40
N VAL A 308 -19.61 -6.65 4.52
CA VAL A 308 -20.59 -7.72 4.83
C VAL A 308 -21.72 -7.06 5.63
N PRO A 309 -23.00 -7.26 5.26
CA PRO A 309 -24.09 -6.80 6.09
C PRO A 309 -23.96 -7.39 7.50
N PRO A 310 -24.33 -6.64 8.55
CA PRO A 310 -24.39 -7.20 9.90
C PRO A 310 -25.23 -8.48 9.87
N SER A 311 -24.74 -9.54 10.53
CA SER A 311 -25.58 -10.72 10.74
C SER A 311 -26.87 -10.27 11.44
N ALA A 312 -28.03 -10.65 10.91
CA ALA A 312 -29.26 -10.42 11.64
C ALA A 312 -29.08 -11.01 13.04
N ALA A 313 -29.21 -10.16 14.07
CA ALA A 313 -29.14 -10.63 15.45
C ALA A 313 -30.17 -11.74 15.63
N PRO A 314 -29.82 -12.84 16.34
CA PRO A 314 -30.74 -13.96 16.56
C PRO A 314 -31.99 -13.54 17.36
#